data_c5e599591f523604bb059bc8da404d86
#
_entry.id   c5e599591f523604bb059bc8da404d86
#
_cell.length_a   1.000
_cell.length_b   1.000
_cell.length_c   1.000
_cell.angle_alpha   90.00
_cell.angle_beta   90.00
_cell.angle_gamma   90.00
#
_symmetry.space_group_name_H-M   'P 1'
#
loop_
_entity.id
_entity.type
_entity.pdbx_description
1 polymer ?
#
loop_
_entity_poly.entity_id
_entity_poly.type
_entity_poly.pdbx_seq_one_letter_code
_entity_poly.pdbx_strand_id
1 'polypeptide(L)'
;MADSDAKLDYDGLLYFKNKIMAEIQKQTSALLNTVYPVGSIYMSVNTASPATLFGGTWEKLKDRFLLAAGDTYAAGAVGGEAAHTLTTDEMPSHTHQWRGYAWMKSDGVRDEDYRTPVDGNDVWSSSMLSAGGGAAHNNMPPYLAVYIWKRTA
;
A
#
# COMPACT_ATOMS: atom_id res chain seq x y z
N MET A 1 -63.03 -30.45 19.40
CA MET A 1 -62.99 -29.29 18.46
C MET A 1 -62.04 -28.30 19.08
N ALA A 2 -60.93 -27.97 18.42
CA ALA A 2 -60.04 -26.94 18.88
C ALA A 2 -60.80 -25.60 18.80
N ASP A 3 -60.76 -24.81 19.86
CA ASP A 3 -61.36 -23.51 19.93
C ASP A 3 -60.67 -22.60 18.91
N SER A 4 -61.32 -22.33 17.79
CA SER A 4 -60.80 -21.51 16.70
C SER A 4 -60.69 -20.02 17.07
N ASP A 5 -61.19 -19.62 18.24
CA ASP A 5 -61.27 -18.24 18.71
C ASP A 5 -60.24 -17.90 19.82
N ALA A 6 -59.31 -18.82 20.12
CA ALA A 6 -58.27 -18.53 21.07
C ALA A 6 -57.37 -17.38 20.57
N LYS A 7 -57.63 -16.15 21.02
CA LYS A 7 -56.78 -14.98 20.77
C LYS A 7 -55.53 -15.09 21.61
N LEU A 8 -54.40 -14.91 20.99
CA LEU A 8 -53.13 -14.73 21.71
C LEU A 8 -53.28 -13.50 22.63
N ASP A 9 -53.01 -13.67 23.90
CA ASP A 9 -52.89 -12.58 24.85
C ASP A 9 -51.61 -11.76 24.59
N TYR A 10 -51.42 -10.66 25.28
CA TYR A 10 -50.25 -9.82 25.12
C TYR A 10 -48.93 -10.57 25.33
N ASP A 11 -48.86 -11.44 26.29
CA ASP A 11 -47.64 -12.22 26.63
C ASP A 11 -47.34 -13.25 25.56
N GLY A 12 -48.35 -13.88 24.99
CA GLY A 12 -48.24 -14.82 23.88
C GLY A 12 -47.74 -14.11 22.60
N LEU A 13 -48.26 -12.91 22.32
CA LEU A 13 -47.80 -12.07 21.21
C LEU A 13 -46.35 -11.63 21.39
N LEU A 14 -45.98 -11.23 22.60
CA LEU A 14 -44.63 -10.83 22.93
C LEU A 14 -43.63 -11.99 22.79
N TYR A 15 -44.00 -13.17 23.30
CA TYR A 15 -43.22 -14.40 23.12
C TYR A 15 -43.02 -14.74 21.65
N PHE A 16 -44.08 -14.71 20.86
CA PHE A 16 -44.02 -15.02 19.43
C PHE A 16 -43.15 -14.01 18.67
N LYS A 17 -43.30 -12.70 18.93
CA LYS A 17 -42.46 -11.64 18.40
C LYS A 17 -40.98 -11.92 18.72
N ASN A 18 -40.65 -12.20 19.97
CA ASN A 18 -39.26 -12.44 20.39
C ASN A 18 -38.68 -13.69 19.70
N LYS A 19 -39.48 -14.74 19.53
CA LYS A 19 -39.04 -15.95 18.81
C LYS A 19 -38.78 -15.69 17.32
N ILE A 20 -39.64 -14.93 16.65
CA ILE A 20 -39.43 -14.50 15.24
C ILE A 20 -38.17 -13.66 15.14
N MET A 21 -37.99 -12.66 16.01
CA MET A 21 -36.82 -11.80 15.98
C MET A 21 -35.53 -12.59 16.20
N ALA A 22 -35.52 -13.55 17.10
CA ALA A 22 -34.37 -14.44 17.33
C ALA A 22 -34.02 -15.27 16.06
N GLU A 23 -35.04 -15.82 15.39
CA GLU A 23 -34.81 -16.59 14.16
C GLU A 23 -34.32 -15.72 13.01
N ILE A 24 -34.86 -14.50 12.82
CA ILE A 24 -34.40 -13.53 11.85
C ILE A 24 -32.91 -13.19 12.13
N GLN A 25 -32.57 -12.94 13.40
CA GLN A 25 -31.20 -12.62 13.76
C GLN A 25 -30.23 -13.78 13.46
N LYS A 26 -30.64 -15.01 13.76
CA LYS A 26 -29.89 -16.22 13.46
C LYS A 26 -29.65 -16.38 11.95
N GLN A 27 -30.67 -16.21 11.13
CA GLN A 27 -30.58 -16.34 9.67
C GLN A 27 -29.71 -15.21 9.08
N THR A 28 -29.83 -13.97 9.58
CA THR A 28 -29.01 -12.84 9.16
C THR A 28 -27.52 -13.10 9.47
N SER A 29 -27.23 -13.61 10.66
CA SER A 29 -25.85 -13.97 11.04
C SER A 29 -25.30 -15.13 10.20
N ALA A 30 -26.11 -16.13 9.89
CA ALA A 30 -25.72 -17.24 9.01
C ALA A 30 -25.42 -16.74 7.59
N LEU A 31 -26.24 -15.84 7.06
CA LEU A 31 -26.04 -15.22 5.75
C LEU A 31 -24.74 -14.40 5.71
N LEU A 32 -24.48 -13.58 6.75
CA LEU A 32 -23.23 -12.84 6.87
C LEU A 32 -22.01 -13.78 6.85
N ASN A 33 -22.06 -14.89 7.58
CA ASN A 33 -20.97 -15.86 7.62
C ASN A 33 -20.76 -16.58 6.27
N THR A 34 -21.79 -16.65 5.44
CA THR A 34 -21.71 -17.25 4.11
C THR A 34 -21.13 -16.25 3.10
N VAL A 35 -21.58 -15.00 3.12
CA VAL A 35 -21.17 -13.97 2.14
C VAL A 35 -19.80 -13.39 2.50
N TYR A 36 -19.56 -13.15 3.76
CA TYR A 36 -18.31 -12.62 4.30
C TYR A 36 -17.78 -13.48 5.44
N PRO A 37 -17.22 -14.66 5.20
CA PRO A 37 -16.58 -15.44 6.26
C PRO A 37 -15.46 -14.64 6.94
N VAL A 38 -15.10 -15.01 8.17
CA VAL A 38 -13.97 -14.41 8.89
C VAL A 38 -12.71 -14.43 8.02
N GLY A 39 -12.02 -13.30 7.91
CA GLY A 39 -10.89 -13.09 7.00
C GLY A 39 -11.27 -12.41 5.69
N SER A 40 -12.55 -12.28 5.34
CA SER A 40 -12.99 -11.58 4.13
C SER A 40 -12.61 -10.10 4.15
N ILE A 41 -12.35 -9.55 2.97
CA ILE A 41 -12.07 -8.14 2.73
C ILE A 41 -13.31 -7.48 2.12
N TYR A 42 -13.72 -6.37 2.69
CA TYR A 42 -14.74 -5.47 2.14
C TYR A 42 -14.12 -4.14 1.72
N MET A 43 -14.45 -3.67 0.53
CA MET A 43 -13.95 -2.39 -0.01
C MET A 43 -15.11 -1.52 -0.46
N SER A 44 -15.04 -0.22 -0.13
CA SER A 44 -16.06 0.75 -0.53
C SER A 44 -15.51 2.18 -0.49
N VAL A 45 -16.02 3.06 -1.33
CA VAL A 45 -15.85 4.51 -1.19
C VAL A 45 -16.78 5.11 -0.13
N ASN A 46 -17.78 4.34 0.34
CA ASN A 46 -18.67 4.75 1.42
C ASN A 46 -17.92 4.65 2.75
N THR A 47 -18.08 5.66 3.61
CA THR A 47 -17.46 5.75 4.93
C THR A 47 -18.08 4.82 5.98
N ALA A 48 -19.30 4.30 5.72
CA ALA A 48 -20.01 3.44 6.66
C ALA A 48 -19.22 2.15 6.94
N SER A 49 -19.12 1.80 8.21
CA SER A 49 -18.50 0.53 8.61
C SER A 49 -19.35 -0.66 8.15
N PRO A 50 -18.75 -1.74 7.64
CA PRO A 50 -19.49 -2.98 7.38
C PRO A 50 -20.22 -3.52 8.61
N ALA A 51 -19.68 -3.30 9.80
CA ALA A 51 -20.36 -3.65 11.05
C ALA A 51 -21.74 -2.97 11.20
N THR A 52 -21.87 -1.73 10.74
CA THR A 52 -23.12 -1.00 10.75
C THR A 52 -24.08 -1.47 9.65
N LEU A 53 -23.55 -1.92 8.52
CA LEU A 53 -24.34 -2.33 7.36
C LEU A 53 -24.91 -3.75 7.50
N PHE A 54 -24.11 -4.69 7.99
CA PHE A 54 -24.48 -6.10 8.04
C PHE A 54 -24.02 -6.83 9.31
N GLY A 55 -23.49 -6.11 10.31
CA GLY A 55 -23.03 -6.69 11.57
C GLY A 55 -21.63 -7.29 11.49
N GLY A 56 -21.28 -8.10 12.50
CA GLY A 56 -19.94 -8.67 12.66
C GLY A 56 -18.91 -7.68 13.18
N THR A 57 -17.68 -8.16 13.34
CA THR A 57 -16.53 -7.34 13.79
C THR A 57 -15.55 -7.16 12.65
N TRP A 58 -15.11 -5.92 12.43
CA TRP A 58 -14.29 -5.54 11.32
C TRP A 58 -13.14 -4.65 11.74
N GLU A 59 -11.97 -4.92 11.23
CA GLU A 59 -10.76 -4.12 11.36
C GLU A 59 -10.56 -3.28 10.09
N LYS A 60 -10.34 -1.97 10.24
CA LYS A 60 -10.05 -1.07 9.11
C LYS A 60 -8.58 -1.16 8.73
N LEU A 61 -8.31 -1.54 7.48
CA LEU A 61 -6.96 -1.51 6.91
C LEU A 61 -6.69 -0.10 6.37
N LYS A 62 -5.50 0.44 6.66
CA LYS A 62 -5.12 1.81 6.31
C LYS A 62 -3.78 1.84 5.60
N ASP A 63 -3.65 2.81 4.68
CA ASP A 63 -2.38 3.25 4.08
C ASP A 63 -1.55 2.11 3.47
N ARG A 64 -2.22 1.16 2.77
CA ARG A 64 -1.58 0.04 2.09
C ARG A 64 -2.34 -0.45 0.87
N PHE A 65 -1.62 -0.97 -0.10
CA PHE A 65 -2.18 -1.73 -1.21
C PHE A 65 -2.43 -3.18 -0.80
N LEU A 66 -3.37 -3.84 -1.47
CA LEU A 66 -3.59 -5.27 -1.33
C LEU A 66 -2.79 -6.01 -2.41
N LEU A 67 -2.01 -6.98 -1.96
CA LEU A 67 -1.26 -7.90 -2.82
C LEU A 67 -1.90 -9.28 -2.73
N ALA A 68 -2.04 -9.97 -3.87
CA ALA A 68 -2.49 -11.35 -3.86
C ALA A 68 -1.47 -12.25 -3.17
N ALA A 69 -1.93 -13.03 -2.19
CA ALA A 69 -1.10 -14.03 -1.53
C ALA A 69 -0.76 -15.18 -2.49
N GLY A 70 0.43 -15.77 -2.34
CA GLY A 70 0.93 -16.87 -3.15
C GLY A 70 2.12 -17.53 -2.50
N ASP A 71 2.94 -18.22 -3.29
CA ASP A 71 4.09 -18.97 -2.80
C ASP A 71 5.18 -18.06 -2.19
N THR A 72 5.30 -16.85 -2.68
CA THR A 72 6.31 -15.88 -2.19
C THR A 72 5.78 -15.03 -1.04
N TYR A 73 4.52 -14.63 -1.09
CA TYR A 73 3.89 -13.75 -0.11
C TYR A 73 2.75 -14.47 0.59
N ALA A 74 2.94 -14.80 1.85
CA ALA A 74 1.92 -15.46 2.66
C ALA A 74 0.72 -14.53 2.93
N ALA A 75 -0.48 -15.10 3.07
CA ALA A 75 -1.66 -14.34 3.44
C ALA A 75 -1.47 -13.61 4.79
N GLY A 76 -1.75 -12.32 4.83
CA GLY A 76 -1.57 -11.45 5.99
C GLY A 76 -0.17 -10.87 6.17
N ALA A 77 0.81 -11.24 5.32
CA ALA A 77 2.13 -10.60 5.31
C ALA A 77 2.00 -9.10 5.01
N VAL A 78 2.89 -8.30 5.57
CA VAL A 78 2.98 -6.85 5.36
C VAL A 78 4.37 -6.47 4.91
N GLY A 79 4.48 -5.54 3.98
CA GLY A 79 5.75 -5.07 3.46
C GLY A 79 5.57 -3.92 2.47
N GLY A 80 6.69 -3.54 1.83
CA GLY A 80 6.73 -2.44 0.87
C GLY A 80 6.80 -1.06 1.52
N GLU A 81 7.09 -0.06 0.71
CA GLU A 81 7.20 1.34 1.12
C GLU A 81 6.62 2.26 0.05
N ALA A 82 5.98 3.35 0.48
CA ALA A 82 5.35 4.32 -0.40
C ALA A 82 6.34 5.28 -1.06
N ALA A 83 7.49 5.49 -0.46
CA ALA A 83 8.56 6.32 -0.99
C ALA A 83 9.90 5.66 -0.68
N HIS A 84 10.83 5.70 -1.64
CA HIS A 84 12.13 5.04 -1.53
C HIS A 84 13.25 6.00 -1.90
N THR A 85 14.36 5.98 -1.14
CA THR A 85 15.60 6.66 -1.47
C THR A 85 16.57 5.63 -2.01
N LEU A 86 16.99 5.79 -3.28
CA LEU A 86 17.91 4.86 -3.92
C LEU A 86 19.23 4.76 -3.14
N THR A 87 19.68 3.54 -2.92
CA THR A 87 21.01 3.24 -2.43
C THR A 87 22.00 3.11 -3.60
N THR A 88 23.31 3.14 -3.31
CA THR A 88 24.34 2.96 -4.34
C THR A 88 24.22 1.61 -5.04
N ASP A 89 23.84 0.57 -4.31
CA ASP A 89 23.74 -0.81 -4.82
C ASP A 89 22.52 -1.00 -5.75
N GLU A 90 21.51 -0.13 -5.65
CA GLU A 90 20.32 -0.16 -6.51
C GLU A 90 20.53 0.58 -7.83
N MET A 91 21.61 1.35 -7.97
CA MET A 91 21.95 2.00 -9.22
C MET A 91 22.62 1.01 -10.19
N PRO A 92 22.22 0.97 -11.45
CA PRO A 92 22.95 0.23 -12.47
C PRO A 92 24.42 0.63 -12.51
N SER A 93 25.32 -0.32 -12.69
CA SER A 93 26.75 -0.01 -12.92
C SER A 93 26.87 0.89 -14.14
N HIS A 94 27.52 2.04 -13.97
CA HIS A 94 27.72 3.02 -15.04
C HIS A 94 29.07 3.70 -14.88
N THR A 95 29.57 4.26 -15.98
CA THR A 95 30.82 5.02 -16.02
C THR A 95 30.58 6.36 -16.72
N HIS A 96 31.35 7.36 -16.32
CA HIS A 96 31.41 8.64 -17.00
C HIS A 96 32.73 8.75 -17.74
N GLN A 97 32.69 9.03 -19.04
CA GLN A 97 33.89 9.34 -19.78
C GLN A 97 34.17 10.85 -19.68
N TRP A 98 35.32 11.17 -19.16
CA TRP A 98 35.79 12.53 -19.16
C TRP A 98 36.70 12.75 -20.39
N ARG A 99 36.39 13.72 -21.24
CA ARG A 99 37.29 14.14 -22.31
C ARG A 99 38.09 15.32 -21.80
N GLY A 100 39.32 15.09 -21.38
CA GLY A 100 40.29 16.16 -21.11
C GLY A 100 40.66 16.86 -22.43
N TYR A 101 40.68 18.19 -22.43
CA TYR A 101 41.26 18.92 -23.53
C TYR A 101 42.79 18.85 -23.40
N ALA A 102 43.44 18.25 -24.38
CA ALA A 102 44.90 18.36 -24.50
C ALA A 102 45.22 19.79 -25.02
N TRP A 103 45.88 20.56 -24.22
CA TRP A 103 46.42 21.85 -24.64
C TRP A 103 47.67 21.59 -25.49
N MET A 104 47.81 22.31 -26.61
CA MET A 104 49.05 22.29 -27.39
C MET A 104 50.02 23.26 -26.75
N LYS A 105 51.26 22.81 -26.51
CA LYS A 105 52.38 23.73 -26.28
C LYS A 105 52.57 24.64 -27.46
N SER A 106 53.18 25.79 -27.20
CA SER A 106 53.51 26.81 -28.25
C SER A 106 54.46 26.28 -29.35
N ASP A 107 55.10 25.11 -29.16
CA ASP A 107 55.95 24.40 -30.10
C ASP A 107 55.21 23.37 -30.96
N GLY A 108 53.85 23.24 -30.79
CA GLY A 108 53.03 22.33 -31.58
C GLY A 108 53.10 20.86 -31.16
N VAL A 109 53.80 20.53 -30.09
CA VAL A 109 53.85 19.15 -29.55
C VAL A 109 52.74 18.90 -28.57
N ARG A 110 52.02 17.80 -28.74
CA ARG A 110 51.07 17.30 -27.74
C ARG A 110 51.84 16.78 -26.53
N ASP A 111 51.64 17.37 -25.36
CA ASP A 111 52.13 16.86 -24.11
C ASP A 111 50.99 16.07 -23.45
N GLU A 112 51.07 14.76 -23.55
CA GLU A 112 50.04 13.84 -22.93
C GLU A 112 50.17 13.80 -21.41
N ASP A 113 51.29 14.32 -20.85
CA ASP A 113 51.56 14.34 -19.42
C ASP A 113 51.25 15.68 -18.72
N TYR A 114 50.80 16.69 -19.47
CA TYR A 114 50.56 18.01 -18.91
C TYR A 114 49.22 18.03 -18.14
N ARG A 115 49.29 17.72 -16.89
CA ARG A 115 48.16 17.63 -15.95
C ARG A 115 48.09 18.78 -14.95
N THR A 116 49.03 19.74 -15.03
CA THR A 116 49.06 20.86 -14.07
C THR A 116 48.75 22.19 -14.74
N PRO A 117 47.92 23.04 -14.15
CA PRO A 117 47.71 24.42 -14.60
C PRO A 117 49.03 25.21 -14.52
N VAL A 118 49.30 26.04 -15.51
CA VAL A 118 50.61 26.74 -15.67
C VAL A 118 50.76 27.90 -14.68
N ASP A 119 49.71 28.36 -14.06
CA ASP A 119 49.73 29.57 -13.21
C ASP A 119 49.30 29.34 -11.73
N GLY A 120 49.13 28.14 -11.33
CA GLY A 120 48.83 27.78 -9.92
C GLY A 120 47.48 28.27 -9.39
N ASN A 121 46.67 28.90 -10.22
CA ASN A 121 45.38 29.47 -9.82
C ASN A 121 44.16 28.67 -10.34
N ASP A 122 44.38 27.78 -11.29
CA ASP A 122 43.32 26.90 -11.79
C ASP A 122 43.22 25.65 -10.92
N VAL A 123 42.28 25.67 -10.04
CA VAL A 123 41.92 24.47 -9.20
C VAL A 123 41.15 23.51 -10.12
N TRP A 124 41.84 22.63 -10.82
CA TRP A 124 41.20 21.55 -11.53
C TRP A 124 40.68 20.55 -10.49
N SER A 125 39.39 20.68 -10.17
CA SER A 125 38.72 19.60 -9.45
C SER A 125 38.60 18.42 -10.42
N SER A 126 39.37 17.37 -10.17
CA SER A 126 39.26 16.10 -10.91
C SER A 126 37.97 15.36 -10.56
N SER A 127 37.15 15.93 -9.72
CA SER A 127 35.86 15.37 -9.33
C SER A 127 34.76 15.92 -10.23
N MET A 128 34.02 15.02 -10.87
CA MET A 128 32.72 15.39 -11.44
C MET A 128 31.83 15.94 -10.32
N LEU A 129 31.11 17.00 -10.60
CA LEU A 129 30.14 17.52 -9.65
C LEU A 129 29.07 16.47 -9.39
N SER A 130 28.66 16.39 -8.15
CA SER A 130 27.55 15.50 -7.76
C SER A 130 26.30 15.92 -8.53
N ALA A 131 25.61 14.94 -9.12
CA ALA A 131 24.30 15.12 -9.72
C ALA A 131 23.25 14.39 -8.88
N GLY A 132 22.10 15.05 -8.67
CA GLY A 132 20.99 14.50 -7.88
C GLY A 132 20.95 15.02 -6.43
N GLY A 133 19.76 14.99 -5.84
CA GLY A 133 19.50 15.55 -4.51
C GLY A 133 19.37 14.52 -3.37
N GLY A 134 19.49 13.21 -3.68
CA GLY A 134 19.30 12.14 -2.67
C GLY A 134 17.90 12.09 -2.06
N ALA A 135 16.91 12.72 -2.66
CA ALA A 135 15.54 12.70 -2.18
C ALA A 135 14.84 11.38 -2.52
N ALA A 136 13.92 10.97 -1.65
CA ALA A 136 13.09 9.81 -1.93
C ALA A 136 12.17 10.06 -3.14
N HIS A 137 12.03 9.06 -4.00
CA HIS A 137 11.06 9.07 -5.08
C HIS A 137 9.76 8.37 -4.67
N ASN A 138 8.66 8.73 -5.33
CA ASN A 138 7.36 8.13 -5.10
C ASN A 138 7.27 6.74 -5.78
N ASN A 139 6.91 5.71 -5.00
CA ASN A 139 6.68 4.35 -5.48
C ASN A 139 5.19 4.06 -5.78
N MET A 140 4.30 5.05 -5.56
CA MET A 140 2.87 4.83 -5.70
C MET A 140 2.43 5.03 -7.16
N PRO A 141 1.81 4.02 -7.81
CA PRO A 141 1.16 4.20 -9.10
C PRO A 141 -0.08 5.09 -8.95
N PRO A 142 -0.69 5.57 -10.07
CA PRO A 142 -2.01 6.19 -9.99
C PRO A 142 -3.01 5.29 -9.27
N TYR A 143 -3.75 5.81 -8.29
CA TYR A 143 -4.63 5.03 -7.44
C TYR A 143 -5.97 5.72 -7.18
N LEU A 144 -6.96 4.93 -6.81
CA LEU A 144 -8.20 5.36 -6.17
C LEU A 144 -8.19 4.89 -4.72
N ALA A 145 -8.25 5.82 -3.77
CA ALA A 145 -8.35 5.47 -2.37
C ALA A 145 -9.77 5.02 -2.00
N VAL A 146 -9.87 3.87 -1.35
CA VAL A 146 -11.13 3.30 -0.85
C VAL A 146 -10.97 2.88 0.61
N TYR A 147 -12.07 2.81 1.34
CA TYR A 147 -12.06 2.20 2.67
C TYR A 147 -12.00 0.68 2.53
N ILE A 148 -11.04 0.08 3.22
CA ILE A 148 -10.82 -1.37 3.22
C ILE A 148 -11.00 -1.89 4.64
N TRP A 149 -11.77 -2.96 4.78
CA TRP A 149 -12.07 -3.59 6.06
C TRP A 149 -11.86 -5.10 5.96
N LYS A 150 -11.24 -5.67 6.98
CA LYS A 150 -11.08 -7.11 7.15
C LYS A 150 -12.02 -7.61 8.24
N ARG A 151 -12.81 -8.63 7.95
CA ARG A 151 -13.66 -9.26 8.96
C ARG A 151 -12.83 -10.05 9.97
N THR A 152 -13.06 -9.82 11.27
CA THR A 152 -12.33 -10.47 12.37
C THR A 152 -13.21 -11.39 13.22
N ALA A 153 -14.53 -11.16 13.27
CA ALA A 153 -15.50 -12.04 13.91
C ALA A 153 -16.92 -11.85 13.33
#